data_aea6fe155cd3ac2b084f30945d90f64c
#
_entry.id   aea6fe155cd3ac2b084f30945d90f64c
#
_cell.length_a   1.000
_cell.length_b   1.000
_cell.length_c   1.000
_cell.angle_alpha   90.00
_cell.angle_beta   90.00
_cell.angle_gamma   90.00
#
_symmetry.space_group_name_H-M   'P 1'
#
loop_
_entity.id
_entity.type
_entity.pdbx_description
1 polymer ?
#
loop_
_entity_poly.entity_id
_entity_poly.type
_entity_poly.pdbx_seq_one_letter_code
_entity_poly.pdbx_strand_id
1 'polypeptide(L)'
;MRMPFLSLGIGAAVLLGGSTVGQVVKPLPASPQLVEKGKQTYQLHCAPCHGAAGQGDGPAAYLLYPKPRNFVKAQYRLVSTWEQVPTDEDLFGAISRGMPGSAMPSWPSLPEEVRWGLVHYIKSLADHPLEYGQPTQPPAEGGTGTGVIEVPPEPVYDEATQQRAAELFVQGCAGCHGANGKGDGQTRQIDSDGYPTRPRDLTRGIYKGDPSPESVYRRIVAGLPGTPMPMSDWAPGADAWALTQYVLAMSSPRQRQRSEMLKFAIETPRVTKLPSHPDDGEWRTASPINLHLMPLWWRDDRIEEVTVRALHDGKELAVLLEWHDETHDHTALRPQDYRDAAAVQFALAPDPPFFGMGSPGQSVNIWMWKSDRQADLVAFQELEEAYPNMGIDSYPNTLRSPLEQPMRHALTLESDPSFVTGWGAGNIVSDPTRKNAAEDLQAQGQGTLKAHPRFDQEVVAEGVYQSNSYHVVFRRTFKPKGKEGVVLKPGATVPVAFAVWDGSHGDRDGKKSVTIWQELKLAP
;
A
#
# COMPACT_ATOMS: atom_id res chain seq x y z
N MET A 1 30.59 42.24 37.06
CA MET A 1 30.46 42.55 35.66
C MET A 1 29.86 41.32 34.96
N ARG A 2 28.54 41.31 34.75
CA ARG A 2 27.79 40.18 34.16
C ARG A 2 27.48 40.56 32.72
N MET A 3 27.95 39.80 31.75
CA MET A 3 27.55 39.87 30.35
C MET A 3 26.35 38.96 30.10
N PRO A 4 25.32 39.38 29.36
CA PRO A 4 24.19 38.53 29.01
C PRO A 4 24.50 37.68 27.76
N PHE A 5 24.16 36.41 27.82
CA PHE A 5 24.12 35.51 26.66
C PHE A 5 22.91 35.85 25.78
N LEU A 6 23.17 36.23 24.55
CA LEU A 6 22.15 36.31 23.49
C LEU A 6 21.91 34.89 22.94
N SER A 7 20.73 34.36 23.17
CA SER A 7 20.27 33.15 22.49
C SER A 7 19.65 33.56 21.13
N LEU A 8 20.34 33.21 20.03
CA LEU A 8 19.75 33.24 18.71
C LEU A 8 18.84 32.00 18.58
N GLY A 9 17.54 32.24 18.64
CA GLY A 9 16.53 31.28 18.26
C GLY A 9 16.44 31.19 16.74
N ILE A 10 16.91 30.09 16.15
CA ILE A 10 16.62 29.77 14.75
C ILE A 10 15.19 29.22 14.72
N GLY A 11 14.25 30.06 14.31
CA GLY A 11 12.88 29.68 14.05
C GLY A 11 12.83 28.83 12.77
N ALA A 12 12.63 27.52 12.92
CA ALA A 12 12.22 26.67 11.81
C ALA A 12 10.80 27.09 11.40
N ALA A 13 10.67 27.74 10.26
CA ALA A 13 9.38 27.99 9.64
C ALA A 13 8.80 26.66 9.18
N VAL A 14 7.95 26.07 10.02
CA VAL A 14 7.04 25.00 9.59
C VAL A 14 6.04 25.67 8.65
N LEU A 15 6.22 25.47 7.35
CA LEU A 15 5.18 25.72 6.37
C LEU A 15 4.03 24.76 6.69
N LEU A 16 3.10 25.25 7.50
CA LEU A 16 1.77 24.69 7.60
C LEU A 16 1.14 24.81 6.21
N GLY A 17 1.22 23.74 5.43
CA GLY A 17 0.38 23.56 4.26
C GLY A 17 -1.05 23.67 4.74
N GLY A 18 -1.68 24.83 4.51
CA GLY A 18 -3.07 25.05 4.81
C GLY A 18 -3.86 23.97 4.11
N SER A 19 -4.64 23.21 4.86
CA SER A 19 -5.74 22.42 4.32
C SER A 19 -6.58 23.36 3.50
N THR A 20 -6.50 23.26 2.18
CA THR A 20 -7.43 23.94 1.29
C THR A 20 -8.81 23.38 1.66
N VAL A 21 -9.58 24.18 2.36
CA VAL A 21 -11.04 24.01 2.48
C VAL A 21 -11.50 23.61 1.09
N GLY A 22 -12.13 22.44 0.97
CA GLY A 22 -12.44 21.80 -0.30
C GLY A 22 -13.09 22.81 -1.22
N GLN A 23 -12.42 23.15 -2.32
CA GLN A 23 -13.10 23.81 -3.43
C GLN A 23 -14.26 22.88 -3.79
N VAL A 24 -15.48 23.38 -3.73
CA VAL A 24 -16.66 22.67 -4.24
C VAL A 24 -16.39 22.46 -5.73
N VAL A 25 -15.93 21.26 -6.05
CA VAL A 25 -15.58 20.88 -7.43
C VAL A 25 -16.90 20.79 -8.17
N LYS A 26 -17.14 21.70 -9.11
CA LYS A 26 -18.40 21.73 -9.86
C LYS A 26 -18.43 20.59 -10.87
N PRO A 27 -19.46 19.72 -10.85
CA PRO A 27 -19.58 18.65 -11.82
C PRO A 27 -19.51 19.16 -13.26
N LEU A 28 -18.70 18.48 -14.07
CA LEU A 28 -18.69 18.72 -15.51
C LEU A 28 -19.80 17.86 -16.16
N PRO A 29 -20.69 18.45 -16.97
CA PRO A 29 -21.74 17.68 -17.63
C PRO A 29 -21.14 16.67 -18.62
N ALA A 30 -21.80 15.52 -18.77
CA ALA A 30 -21.39 14.50 -19.71
C ALA A 30 -21.36 15.02 -21.15
N SER A 31 -20.29 14.69 -21.87
CA SER A 31 -20.19 14.87 -23.32
C SER A 31 -19.54 13.65 -23.95
N PRO A 32 -19.81 13.34 -25.23
CA PRO A 32 -19.18 12.19 -25.89
C PRO A 32 -17.65 12.21 -25.81
N GLN A 33 -17.03 13.38 -25.94
CA GLN A 33 -15.59 13.56 -25.87
C GLN A 33 -15.07 13.29 -24.45
N LEU A 34 -15.79 13.77 -23.45
CA LEU A 34 -15.41 13.56 -22.04
C LEU A 34 -15.52 12.09 -21.63
N VAL A 35 -16.60 11.41 -22.06
CA VAL A 35 -16.78 9.97 -21.81
C VAL A 35 -15.70 9.15 -22.51
N GLU A 36 -15.37 9.46 -23.79
CA GLU A 36 -14.30 8.74 -24.50
C GLU A 36 -12.95 8.93 -23.84
N LYS A 37 -12.62 10.13 -23.37
CA LYS A 37 -11.39 10.39 -22.58
C LYS A 37 -11.37 9.58 -21.28
N GLY A 38 -12.50 9.50 -20.58
CA GLY A 38 -12.69 8.65 -19.42
C GLY A 38 -12.48 7.17 -19.73
N LYS A 39 -13.04 6.67 -20.84
CA LYS A 39 -12.88 5.30 -21.32
C LYS A 39 -11.42 4.95 -21.59
N GLN A 40 -10.68 5.80 -22.30
CA GLN A 40 -9.26 5.57 -22.59
C GLN A 40 -8.44 5.50 -21.30
N THR A 41 -8.69 6.43 -20.37
CA THR A 41 -8.03 6.42 -19.05
C THR A 41 -8.42 5.20 -18.24
N TYR A 42 -9.68 4.78 -18.29
CA TYR A 42 -10.16 3.59 -17.60
C TYR A 42 -9.45 2.32 -18.09
N GLN A 43 -9.34 2.13 -19.40
CA GLN A 43 -8.66 0.95 -19.98
C GLN A 43 -7.20 0.87 -19.54
N LEU A 44 -6.53 2.00 -19.41
CA LEU A 44 -5.13 2.05 -19.03
C LEU A 44 -4.92 1.84 -17.53
N HIS A 45 -5.73 2.47 -16.67
CA HIS A 45 -5.45 2.57 -15.23
C HIS A 45 -6.42 1.80 -14.34
N CYS A 46 -7.65 1.55 -14.78
CA CYS A 46 -8.70 0.95 -13.95
C CYS A 46 -8.99 -0.51 -14.34
N ALA A 47 -9.01 -0.81 -15.64
CA ALA A 47 -9.29 -2.14 -16.17
C ALA A 47 -8.38 -3.26 -15.64
N PRO A 48 -7.09 -3.04 -15.32
CA PRO A 48 -6.26 -4.07 -14.70
C PRO A 48 -6.85 -4.70 -13.43
N CYS A 49 -7.62 -3.93 -12.67
CA CYS A 49 -8.31 -4.41 -11.47
C CYS A 49 -9.81 -4.63 -11.71
N HIS A 50 -10.48 -3.65 -12.34
CA HIS A 50 -11.93 -3.63 -12.48
C HIS A 50 -12.46 -4.38 -13.71
N GLY A 51 -11.59 -4.90 -14.58
CA GLY A 51 -11.96 -5.55 -15.83
C GLY A 51 -12.26 -4.56 -16.97
N ALA A 52 -12.01 -4.97 -18.20
CA ALA A 52 -12.25 -4.12 -19.39
C ALA A 52 -13.73 -3.73 -19.56
N ALA A 53 -14.63 -4.61 -19.11
CA ALA A 53 -16.08 -4.39 -19.10
C ALA A 53 -16.62 -3.91 -17.73
N GLY A 54 -15.77 -3.66 -16.75
CA GLY A 54 -16.18 -3.18 -15.43
C GLY A 54 -16.76 -4.23 -14.48
N GLN A 55 -16.53 -5.51 -14.74
CA GLN A 55 -17.12 -6.62 -13.96
C GLN A 55 -16.35 -6.93 -12.65
N GLY A 56 -15.28 -6.20 -12.36
CA GLY A 56 -14.43 -6.46 -11.19
C GLY A 56 -13.50 -7.65 -11.35
N ASP A 57 -13.32 -8.15 -12.57
CA ASP A 57 -12.63 -9.37 -12.98
C ASP A 57 -11.32 -9.12 -13.72
N GLY A 58 -10.73 -7.95 -13.56
CA GLY A 58 -9.44 -7.63 -14.18
C GLY A 58 -8.34 -8.63 -13.80
N PRO A 59 -7.26 -8.72 -14.60
CA PRO A 59 -6.19 -9.68 -14.38
C PRO A 59 -5.53 -9.57 -13.00
N ALA A 60 -5.66 -8.45 -12.30
CA ALA A 60 -5.19 -8.27 -10.93
C ALA A 60 -6.20 -8.73 -9.88
N ALA A 61 -7.47 -8.85 -10.21
CA ALA A 61 -8.55 -8.99 -9.23
C ALA A 61 -8.39 -10.21 -8.31
N TYR A 62 -7.81 -11.32 -8.80
CA TYR A 62 -7.63 -12.53 -7.99
C TYR A 62 -6.62 -12.33 -6.84
N LEU A 63 -5.68 -11.39 -6.98
CA LEU A 63 -4.66 -11.06 -5.97
C LEU A 63 -5.16 -10.04 -4.93
N LEU A 64 -6.32 -9.42 -5.16
CA LEU A 64 -6.80 -8.30 -4.38
C LEU A 64 -7.90 -8.71 -3.40
N TYR A 65 -7.81 -8.18 -2.18
CA TYR A 65 -8.89 -8.23 -1.21
C TYR A 65 -8.88 -6.93 -0.36
N PRO A 66 -10.00 -6.18 -0.24
CA PRO A 66 -11.33 -6.43 -0.84
C PRO A 66 -11.31 -6.49 -2.36
N LYS A 67 -12.25 -7.27 -2.94
CA LYS A 67 -12.35 -7.42 -4.40
C LYS A 67 -12.67 -6.09 -5.09
N PRO A 68 -12.13 -5.85 -6.29
CA PRO A 68 -12.49 -4.70 -7.10
C PRO A 68 -13.99 -4.64 -7.36
N ARG A 69 -14.54 -3.41 -7.34
CA ARG A 69 -15.96 -3.19 -7.52
C ARG A 69 -16.41 -3.59 -8.92
N ASN A 70 -17.55 -4.31 -8.98
CA ASN A 70 -18.26 -4.59 -10.22
C ASN A 70 -19.14 -3.37 -10.54
N PHE A 71 -18.79 -2.63 -11.59
CA PHE A 71 -19.50 -1.43 -12.00
C PHE A 71 -20.78 -1.76 -12.81
N VAL A 72 -20.85 -2.95 -13.40
CA VAL A 72 -22.06 -3.39 -14.13
C VAL A 72 -23.21 -3.61 -13.15
N LYS A 73 -22.97 -4.29 -12.02
CA LYS A 73 -23.95 -4.44 -10.95
C LYS A 73 -24.28 -3.13 -10.22
N ALA A 74 -23.44 -2.12 -10.39
CA ALA A 74 -23.60 -0.77 -9.83
C ALA A 74 -23.84 -0.70 -8.31
N GLN A 75 -23.39 -1.70 -7.56
CA GLN A 75 -23.48 -1.72 -6.10
C GLN A 75 -22.28 -1.02 -5.48
N TYR A 76 -22.42 0.27 -5.24
CA TYR A 76 -21.38 1.10 -4.65
C TYR A 76 -21.47 1.13 -3.13
N ARG A 77 -20.33 1.17 -2.45
CA ARG A 77 -20.27 1.18 -0.97
C ARG A 77 -20.24 2.58 -0.38
N LEU A 78 -19.77 3.56 -1.12
CA LEU A 78 -19.75 4.96 -0.70
C LEU A 78 -20.86 5.68 -1.44
N VAL A 79 -21.86 6.06 -0.71
CA VAL A 79 -23.07 6.72 -1.22
C VAL A 79 -23.48 7.82 -0.27
N SER A 80 -24.05 8.87 -0.83
CA SER A 80 -24.56 10.02 -0.07
C SER A 80 -26.08 10.22 -0.24
N THR A 81 -26.80 9.23 -0.81
CA THR A 81 -28.24 9.29 -1.04
C THR A 81 -28.99 8.25 -0.20
N TRP A 82 -30.25 8.52 0.06
CA TRP A 82 -31.16 7.61 0.76
C TRP A 82 -31.43 6.33 -0.03
N GLU A 83 -31.44 6.41 -1.35
CA GLU A 83 -31.62 5.26 -2.25
C GLU A 83 -30.38 4.36 -2.34
N GLN A 84 -29.33 4.70 -1.59
CA GLN A 84 -28.04 3.99 -1.63
C GLN A 84 -27.40 3.96 -3.03
N VAL A 85 -27.65 4.98 -3.82
CA VAL A 85 -27.05 5.22 -5.14
C VAL A 85 -25.98 6.31 -4.99
N PRO A 86 -24.80 6.17 -5.58
CA PRO A 86 -23.77 7.22 -5.49
C PRO A 86 -24.16 8.45 -6.32
N THR A 87 -23.83 9.62 -5.82
CA THR A 87 -23.82 10.83 -6.64
C THR A 87 -22.57 10.85 -7.53
N ASP A 88 -22.53 11.78 -8.48
CA ASP A 88 -21.33 12.00 -9.31
C ASP A 88 -20.15 12.44 -8.47
N GLU A 89 -20.38 13.23 -7.42
CA GLU A 89 -19.38 13.66 -6.44
C GLU A 89 -18.86 12.50 -5.59
N ASP A 90 -19.70 11.55 -5.20
CA ASP A 90 -19.26 10.34 -4.49
C ASP A 90 -18.27 9.54 -5.34
N LEU A 91 -18.56 9.34 -6.61
CA LEU A 91 -17.69 8.64 -7.55
C LEU A 91 -16.41 9.43 -7.82
N PHE A 92 -16.51 10.74 -8.02
CA PHE A 92 -15.38 11.63 -8.22
C PHE A 92 -14.44 11.64 -6.99
N GLY A 93 -15.04 11.71 -5.80
CA GLY A 93 -14.31 11.64 -4.52
C GLY A 93 -13.59 10.32 -4.35
N ALA A 94 -14.28 9.19 -4.64
CA ALA A 94 -13.70 7.86 -4.58
C ALA A 94 -12.51 7.68 -5.55
N ILE A 95 -12.62 8.20 -6.79
CA ILE A 95 -11.51 8.18 -7.76
C ILE A 95 -10.36 9.07 -7.26
N SER A 96 -10.66 10.29 -6.83
CA SER A 96 -9.64 11.27 -6.46
C SER A 96 -8.82 10.85 -5.25
N ARG A 97 -9.47 10.31 -4.22
CA ARG A 97 -8.85 9.91 -2.95
C ARG A 97 -8.37 8.45 -2.96
N GLY A 98 -8.99 7.57 -3.74
CA GLY A 98 -8.85 6.13 -3.61
C GLY A 98 -9.62 5.59 -2.40
N MET A 99 -9.30 4.36 -2.02
CA MET A 99 -9.90 3.67 -0.86
C MET A 99 -8.82 3.33 0.16
N PRO A 100 -8.55 4.20 1.14
CA PRO A 100 -7.53 3.94 2.16
C PRO A 100 -7.68 2.56 2.80
N GLY A 101 -6.56 1.88 2.99
CA GLY A 101 -6.52 0.50 3.49
C GLY A 101 -7.03 -0.54 2.49
N SER A 102 -7.06 -0.26 1.21
CA SER A 102 -7.31 -1.22 0.13
C SER A 102 -6.35 -0.96 -1.03
N ALA A 103 -6.34 -1.85 -2.02
CA ALA A 103 -5.50 -1.72 -3.21
C ALA A 103 -5.99 -0.68 -4.23
N MET A 104 -7.05 0.08 -3.96
CA MET A 104 -7.50 1.15 -4.84
C MET A 104 -6.74 2.45 -4.55
N PRO A 105 -5.80 2.87 -5.41
CA PRO A 105 -5.00 4.06 -5.19
C PRO A 105 -5.78 5.35 -5.41
N SER A 106 -5.21 6.46 -4.93
CA SER A 106 -5.69 7.80 -5.22
C SER A 106 -5.20 8.27 -6.59
N TRP A 107 -6.02 9.08 -7.28
CA TRP A 107 -5.72 9.62 -8.60
C TRP A 107 -5.77 11.16 -8.67
N PRO A 108 -5.20 11.89 -7.68
CA PRO A 108 -5.22 13.35 -7.71
C PRO A 108 -4.35 13.93 -8.82
N SER A 109 -3.39 13.17 -9.35
CA SER A 109 -2.52 13.55 -10.47
C SER A 109 -3.23 13.56 -11.82
N LEU A 110 -4.35 12.85 -11.98
CA LEU A 110 -5.17 12.95 -13.17
C LEU A 110 -5.85 14.33 -13.20
N PRO A 111 -5.87 15.02 -14.35
CA PRO A 111 -6.61 16.26 -14.50
C PRO A 111 -8.08 16.10 -14.07
N GLU A 112 -8.65 17.15 -13.50
CA GLU A 112 -10.04 17.13 -13.01
C GLU A 112 -11.02 16.69 -14.08
N GLU A 113 -10.89 17.22 -15.29
CA GLU A 113 -11.68 16.85 -16.46
C GLU A 113 -11.62 15.34 -16.75
N VAL A 114 -10.44 14.74 -16.63
CA VAL A 114 -10.27 13.29 -16.85
C VAL A 114 -11.00 12.48 -15.79
N ARG A 115 -10.93 12.92 -14.53
CA ARG A 115 -11.65 12.26 -13.41
C ARG A 115 -13.16 12.35 -13.60
N TRP A 116 -13.68 13.47 -14.08
CA TRP A 116 -15.11 13.58 -14.46
C TRP A 116 -15.45 12.69 -15.65
N GLY A 117 -14.58 12.58 -16.63
CA GLY A 117 -14.73 11.62 -17.73
C GLY A 117 -14.80 10.16 -17.24
N LEU A 118 -13.98 9.80 -16.25
CA LEU A 118 -14.04 8.48 -15.61
C LEU A 118 -15.37 8.24 -14.88
N VAL A 119 -15.92 9.24 -14.17
CA VAL A 119 -17.24 9.15 -13.52
C VAL A 119 -18.30 8.81 -14.54
N HIS A 120 -18.39 9.57 -15.62
CA HIS A 120 -19.41 9.35 -16.66
C HIS A 120 -19.23 8.01 -17.38
N TYR A 121 -17.99 7.61 -17.66
CA TYR A 121 -17.71 6.30 -18.25
C TYR A 121 -18.11 5.16 -17.32
N ILE A 122 -17.73 5.21 -16.03
CA ILE A 122 -18.08 4.18 -15.04
C ILE A 122 -19.61 4.07 -14.91
N LYS A 123 -20.33 5.17 -14.85
CA LYS A 123 -21.80 5.17 -14.85
C LYS A 123 -22.40 4.51 -16.11
N SER A 124 -21.76 4.67 -17.25
CA SER A 124 -22.22 4.05 -18.50
C SER A 124 -22.03 2.54 -18.56
N LEU A 125 -21.24 1.94 -17.64
CA LEU A 125 -21.04 0.49 -17.54
C LEU A 125 -22.17 -0.22 -16.78
N ALA A 126 -22.98 0.53 -16.01
CA ALA A 126 -24.07 -0.04 -15.23
C ALA A 126 -25.16 -0.64 -16.12
N ASP A 127 -25.72 -1.77 -15.71
CA ASP A 127 -26.82 -2.46 -16.40
C ASP A 127 -28.20 -1.82 -16.13
N HIS A 128 -28.23 -0.84 -15.22
CA HIS A 128 -29.42 -0.04 -14.91
C HIS A 128 -29.03 1.41 -14.60
N PRO A 129 -29.96 2.38 -14.76
CA PRO A 129 -29.68 3.78 -14.44
C PRO A 129 -29.37 3.99 -12.96
N LEU A 130 -28.38 4.85 -12.67
CA LEU A 130 -28.08 5.31 -11.32
C LEU A 130 -28.92 6.56 -11.02
N GLU A 131 -30.14 6.35 -10.55
CA GLU A 131 -31.09 7.41 -10.28
C GLU A 131 -31.39 7.53 -8.79
N TYR A 132 -31.57 8.76 -8.33
CA TYR A 132 -32.03 9.09 -6.97
C TYR A 132 -32.96 10.29 -7.03
N GLY A 133 -33.86 10.40 -6.02
CA GLY A 133 -34.88 11.44 -5.96
C GLY A 133 -34.33 12.84 -5.66
N GLN A 134 -35.22 13.81 -5.64
CA GLN A 134 -34.90 15.13 -5.11
C GLN A 134 -34.80 15.05 -3.57
N PRO A 135 -33.88 15.84 -2.95
CA PRO A 135 -33.71 15.80 -1.50
C PRO A 135 -35.02 16.08 -0.77
N THR A 136 -35.37 15.19 0.15
CA THR A 136 -36.46 15.41 1.10
C THR A 136 -35.95 15.13 2.50
N GLN A 137 -36.47 15.86 3.48
CA GLN A 137 -36.16 15.55 4.87
C GLN A 137 -36.84 14.25 5.30
N PRO A 138 -36.18 13.37 6.05
CA PRO A 138 -36.81 12.18 6.59
C PRO A 138 -37.90 12.56 7.61
N PRO A 139 -38.90 11.69 7.83
CA PRO A 139 -39.89 11.89 8.88
C PRO A 139 -39.23 12.04 10.26
N ALA A 140 -39.84 12.83 11.14
CA ALA A 140 -39.31 13.13 12.47
C ALA A 140 -39.20 11.89 13.40
N GLU A 141 -40.01 10.85 13.13
CA GLU A 141 -40.06 9.61 13.96
C GLU A 141 -39.15 8.48 13.44
N GLY A 142 -38.20 8.80 12.59
CA GLY A 142 -37.38 7.81 11.90
C GLY A 142 -37.96 7.37 10.57
N GLY A 143 -37.12 7.10 9.64
CA GLY A 143 -37.48 6.73 8.28
C GLY A 143 -36.49 7.24 7.28
N THR A 144 -36.63 6.86 6.03
CA THR A 144 -35.78 7.27 4.93
C THR A 144 -36.36 8.46 4.19
N GLY A 145 -35.50 9.42 3.84
CA GLY A 145 -35.82 10.47 2.89
C GLY A 145 -35.62 10.00 1.44
N THR A 146 -35.59 10.95 0.52
CA THR A 146 -35.16 10.74 -0.87
C THR A 146 -34.01 11.67 -1.23
N GLY A 147 -33.26 11.31 -2.24
CA GLY A 147 -32.15 12.12 -2.74
C GLY A 147 -30.95 12.18 -1.82
N VAL A 148 -30.17 13.24 -1.94
CA VAL A 148 -28.96 13.44 -1.15
C VAL A 148 -29.30 13.65 0.32
N ILE A 149 -28.58 12.90 1.20
CA ILE A 149 -28.70 13.06 2.65
C ILE A 149 -28.13 14.43 3.04
N GLU A 150 -28.99 15.30 3.49
CA GLU A 150 -28.59 16.60 4.04
C GLU A 150 -27.86 16.42 5.38
N VAL A 151 -26.72 17.06 5.50
CA VAL A 151 -25.93 17.07 6.74
C VAL A 151 -26.20 18.40 7.45
N PRO A 152 -26.88 18.36 8.60
CA PRO A 152 -27.11 19.59 9.37
C PRO A 152 -25.78 20.15 9.91
N PRO A 153 -25.73 21.43 10.32
CA PRO A 153 -24.54 22.02 10.90
C PRO A 153 -24.03 21.19 12.08
N GLU A 154 -22.70 21.05 12.19
CA GLU A 154 -22.05 20.31 13.26
C GLU A 154 -22.35 20.96 14.62
N PRO A 155 -22.91 20.21 15.59
CA PRO A 155 -23.19 20.73 16.93
C PRO A 155 -21.93 20.75 17.79
N VAL A 156 -22.01 21.42 18.93
CA VAL A 156 -20.96 21.38 19.95
C VAL A 156 -20.86 19.98 20.55
N TYR A 157 -19.66 19.46 20.68
CA TYR A 157 -19.36 18.16 21.27
C TYR A 157 -18.96 18.32 22.75
N ASP A 158 -19.96 18.47 23.60
CA ASP A 158 -19.80 18.59 25.04
C ASP A 158 -19.82 17.21 25.75
N GLU A 159 -19.69 17.22 27.09
CA GLU A 159 -19.65 16.00 27.90
C GLU A 159 -20.96 15.20 27.82
N ALA A 160 -22.11 15.87 27.77
CA ALA A 160 -23.40 15.20 27.66
C ALA A 160 -23.54 14.50 26.28
N THR A 161 -23.10 15.16 25.20
CA THR A 161 -23.05 14.59 23.86
C THR A 161 -22.10 13.41 23.79
N GLN A 162 -20.93 13.47 24.45
CA GLN A 162 -19.97 12.36 24.52
C GLN A 162 -20.58 11.14 25.22
N GLN A 163 -21.23 11.34 26.36
CA GLN A 163 -21.90 10.26 27.09
C GLN A 163 -23.00 9.63 26.24
N ARG A 164 -23.85 10.46 25.65
CA ARG A 164 -24.90 9.99 24.72
C ARG A 164 -24.35 9.20 23.55
N ALA A 165 -23.27 9.67 22.93
CA ALA A 165 -22.61 8.99 21.83
C ALA A 165 -22.04 7.61 22.22
N ALA A 166 -21.42 7.52 23.43
CA ALA A 166 -20.92 6.26 23.95
C ALA A 166 -22.03 5.22 24.16
N GLU A 167 -23.19 5.65 24.70
CA GLU A 167 -24.36 4.79 24.87
C GLU A 167 -24.88 4.28 23.51
N LEU A 168 -25.04 5.18 22.54
CA LEU A 168 -25.47 4.84 21.18
C LEU A 168 -24.50 3.89 20.49
N PHE A 169 -23.19 4.11 20.66
CA PHE A 169 -22.17 3.24 20.07
C PHE A 169 -22.24 1.83 20.64
N VAL A 170 -22.40 1.70 21.96
CA VAL A 170 -22.55 0.39 22.61
C VAL A 170 -23.83 -0.32 22.12
N GLN A 171 -24.94 0.42 21.96
CA GLN A 171 -26.22 -0.17 21.56
C GLN A 171 -26.23 -0.62 20.09
N GLY A 172 -25.71 0.20 19.18
CA GLY A 172 -25.86 -0.02 17.73
C GLY A 172 -24.60 -0.43 16.99
N CYS A 173 -23.41 -0.17 17.53
CA CYS A 173 -22.15 -0.30 16.77
C CYS A 173 -21.20 -1.35 17.34
N ALA A 174 -21.10 -1.45 18.69
CA ALA A 174 -20.10 -2.26 19.36
C ALA A 174 -20.19 -3.76 19.06
N GLY A 175 -21.38 -4.29 18.74
CA GLY A 175 -21.56 -5.69 18.36
C GLY A 175 -20.66 -6.11 17.17
N CYS A 176 -20.45 -5.20 16.24
CA CYS A 176 -19.58 -5.39 15.08
C CYS A 176 -18.21 -4.73 15.27
N HIS A 177 -18.18 -3.46 15.68
CA HIS A 177 -16.95 -2.68 15.79
C HIS A 177 -16.12 -2.95 17.05
N GLY A 178 -16.64 -3.75 18.00
CA GLY A 178 -16.03 -3.94 19.31
C GLY A 178 -16.28 -2.74 20.24
N ALA A 179 -16.21 -2.96 21.55
CA ALA A 179 -16.50 -1.93 22.56
C ALA A 179 -15.57 -0.70 22.45
N ASN A 180 -14.36 -0.90 21.95
CA ASN A 180 -13.34 0.14 21.80
C ASN A 180 -13.13 0.56 20.33
N GLY A 181 -14.01 0.16 19.42
CA GLY A 181 -13.92 0.51 18.00
C GLY A 181 -12.78 -0.16 17.23
N LYS A 182 -12.20 -1.25 17.75
CA LYS A 182 -11.07 -1.96 17.13
C LYS A 182 -11.46 -2.92 15.99
N GLY A 183 -12.74 -3.03 15.65
CA GLY A 183 -13.22 -3.99 14.66
C GLY A 183 -13.25 -5.44 15.14
N ASP A 184 -13.05 -5.67 16.43
CA ASP A 184 -12.93 -6.96 17.11
C ASP A 184 -14.26 -7.48 17.69
N GLY A 185 -15.38 -6.96 17.22
CA GLY A 185 -16.70 -7.46 17.59
C GLY A 185 -16.90 -8.93 17.21
N GLN A 186 -17.72 -9.64 17.96
CA GLN A 186 -17.87 -11.11 17.85
C GLN A 186 -18.62 -11.57 16.59
N THR A 187 -19.24 -10.69 15.85
CA THR A 187 -20.10 -11.05 14.71
C THR A 187 -19.25 -11.36 13.48
N ARG A 188 -19.26 -12.62 13.05
CA ARG A 188 -18.68 -13.02 11.77
C ARG A 188 -19.53 -12.45 10.65
N GLN A 189 -18.91 -11.70 9.73
CA GLN A 189 -19.61 -10.94 8.71
C GLN A 189 -19.18 -11.37 7.31
N ILE A 190 -20.14 -11.37 6.41
CA ILE A 190 -19.97 -11.70 5.00
C ILE A 190 -20.62 -10.57 4.19
N ASP A 191 -19.95 -10.10 3.15
CA ASP A 191 -20.51 -9.09 2.25
C ASP A 191 -21.49 -9.69 1.22
N SER A 192 -22.15 -8.85 0.44
CA SER A 192 -23.14 -9.28 -0.57
C SER A 192 -22.57 -10.19 -1.66
N ASP A 193 -21.25 -10.19 -1.85
CA ASP A 193 -20.56 -11.05 -2.81
C ASP A 193 -20.11 -12.39 -2.19
N GLY A 194 -20.41 -12.63 -0.91
CA GLY A 194 -20.07 -13.87 -0.18
C GLY A 194 -18.67 -13.89 0.43
N TYR A 195 -17.95 -12.76 0.41
CA TYR A 195 -16.62 -12.68 0.99
C TYR A 195 -16.68 -12.31 2.48
N PRO A 196 -15.82 -12.93 3.31
CA PRO A 196 -15.65 -12.48 4.68
C PRO A 196 -15.29 -11.00 4.70
N THR A 197 -15.94 -10.24 5.57
CA THR A 197 -15.63 -8.81 5.75
C THR A 197 -15.52 -8.52 7.24
N ARG A 198 -14.74 -7.48 7.58
CA ARG A 198 -14.60 -7.02 8.96
C ARG A 198 -14.84 -5.52 9.05
N PRO A 199 -15.39 -5.05 10.16
CA PRO A 199 -15.41 -3.64 10.49
C PRO A 199 -13.98 -3.09 10.55
N ARG A 200 -13.82 -1.83 10.21
CA ARG A 200 -12.52 -1.15 10.37
C ARG A 200 -12.18 -0.97 11.84
N ASP A 201 -10.89 -1.06 12.16
CA ASP A 201 -10.35 -0.53 13.40
C ASP A 201 -10.38 1.00 13.31
N LEU A 202 -11.33 1.62 14.01
CA LEU A 202 -11.57 3.06 13.98
C LEU A 202 -10.46 3.83 14.72
N THR A 203 -9.72 3.15 15.61
CA THR A 203 -8.63 3.75 16.38
C THR A 203 -7.39 4.04 15.53
N ARG A 204 -7.27 3.41 14.37
CA ARG A 204 -6.17 3.61 13.41
C ARG A 204 -6.37 4.81 12.49
N GLY A 205 -7.60 5.36 12.42
CA GLY A 205 -7.91 6.49 11.55
C GLY A 205 -8.04 6.14 10.07
N ILE A 206 -8.14 4.85 9.72
CA ILE A 206 -8.27 4.36 8.35
C ILE A 206 -9.73 4.11 8.03
N TYR A 207 -10.39 5.08 7.45
CA TYR A 207 -11.80 4.98 7.07
C TYR A 207 -11.96 4.55 5.61
N LYS A 208 -13.08 3.88 5.29
CA LYS A 208 -13.49 3.74 3.89
C LYS A 208 -13.93 5.11 3.39
N GLY A 209 -13.27 5.64 2.37
CA GLY A 209 -13.54 6.97 1.83
C GLY A 209 -13.02 8.10 2.71
N ASP A 210 -13.68 9.25 2.61
CA ASP A 210 -13.28 10.50 3.23
C ASP A 210 -13.47 10.47 4.77
N PRO A 211 -12.46 10.84 5.58
CA PRO A 211 -12.58 10.98 7.02
C PRO A 211 -13.20 12.34 7.46
N SER A 212 -13.68 13.19 6.54
CA SER A 212 -14.36 14.42 6.92
C SER A 212 -15.62 14.12 7.75
N PRO A 213 -15.97 15.00 8.71
CA PRO A 213 -17.13 14.78 9.57
C PRO A 213 -18.42 14.53 8.80
N GLU A 214 -18.67 15.29 7.75
CA GLU A 214 -19.87 15.17 6.91
C GLU A 214 -19.91 13.82 6.18
N SER A 215 -18.77 13.35 5.72
CA SER A 215 -18.66 12.06 5.03
C SER A 215 -18.83 10.88 6.00
N VAL A 216 -18.32 10.98 7.23
CA VAL A 216 -18.55 9.98 8.28
C VAL A 216 -20.02 9.98 8.71
N TYR A 217 -20.62 11.17 8.88
CA TYR A 217 -22.04 11.33 9.16
C TYR A 217 -22.93 10.60 8.13
N ARG A 218 -22.72 10.87 6.83
CA ARG A 218 -23.49 10.20 5.76
C ARG A 218 -23.33 8.69 5.79
N ARG A 219 -22.15 8.17 6.08
CA ARG A 219 -21.91 6.72 6.19
C ARG A 219 -22.56 6.09 7.42
N ILE A 220 -22.67 6.81 8.52
CA ILE A 220 -23.42 6.35 9.69
C ILE A 220 -24.91 6.29 9.34
N VAL A 221 -25.43 7.30 8.63
CA VAL A 221 -26.84 7.37 8.25
C VAL A 221 -27.18 6.40 7.12
N ALA A 222 -26.44 6.43 5.99
CA ALA A 222 -26.73 5.61 4.82
C ALA A 222 -26.28 4.14 4.94
N GLY A 223 -25.42 3.85 5.92
CA GLY A 223 -24.71 2.58 5.96
C GLY A 223 -23.66 2.46 4.85
N LEU A 224 -23.27 1.22 4.59
CA LEU A 224 -22.34 0.86 3.50
C LEU A 224 -22.98 -0.25 2.65
N PRO A 225 -23.65 0.07 1.53
CA PRO A 225 -24.35 -0.90 0.71
C PRO A 225 -23.48 -2.10 0.33
N GLY A 226 -24.07 -3.29 0.33
CA GLY A 226 -23.35 -4.53 0.05
C GLY A 226 -22.38 -4.97 1.15
N THR A 227 -22.43 -4.35 2.34
CA THR A 227 -21.73 -4.80 3.53
C THR A 227 -22.71 -4.99 4.68
N PRO A 228 -22.35 -5.71 5.76
CA PRO A 228 -23.19 -5.82 6.95
C PRO A 228 -23.44 -4.52 7.73
N MET A 229 -22.82 -3.40 7.36
CA MET A 229 -23.10 -2.09 7.98
C MET A 229 -24.41 -1.54 7.40
N PRO A 230 -25.55 -1.65 8.12
CA PRO A 230 -26.85 -1.24 7.60
C PRO A 230 -26.98 0.27 7.58
N MET A 231 -28.03 0.74 6.90
CA MET A 231 -28.56 2.08 7.12
C MET A 231 -29.02 2.17 8.59
N SER A 232 -28.74 3.29 9.23
CA SER A 232 -29.11 3.45 10.63
C SER A 232 -30.61 3.78 10.75
N ASP A 233 -31.25 3.17 11.76
CA ASP A 233 -32.63 3.46 12.07
C ASP A 233 -32.82 4.81 12.78
N TRP A 234 -31.72 5.53 13.01
CA TRP A 234 -31.75 6.82 13.68
C TRP A 234 -32.10 7.92 12.68
N ALA A 235 -32.99 8.78 13.11
CA ALA A 235 -33.24 10.00 12.36
C ALA A 235 -31.94 10.82 12.24
N PRO A 236 -31.65 11.40 11.05
CA PRO A 236 -30.54 12.34 10.93
C PRO A 236 -30.66 13.49 11.92
N GLY A 237 -29.53 13.90 12.50
CA GLY A 237 -29.53 15.00 13.44
C GLY A 237 -28.51 14.82 14.57
N ALA A 238 -28.88 15.17 15.79
CA ALA A 238 -27.96 15.23 16.92
C ALA A 238 -27.30 13.88 17.26
N ASP A 239 -28.05 12.77 17.24
CA ASP A 239 -27.52 11.44 17.56
C ASP A 239 -26.52 10.94 16.49
N ALA A 240 -26.79 11.18 15.21
CA ALA A 240 -25.87 10.84 14.13
C ALA A 240 -24.59 11.69 14.21
N TRP A 241 -24.71 12.97 14.56
CA TRP A 241 -23.55 13.82 14.81
C TRP A 241 -22.76 13.39 16.04
N ALA A 242 -23.43 13.07 17.16
CA ALA A 242 -22.78 12.58 18.37
C ALA A 242 -21.92 11.33 18.07
N LEU A 243 -22.47 10.37 17.33
CA LEU A 243 -21.74 9.18 16.87
C LEU A 243 -20.57 9.52 15.92
N THR A 244 -20.78 10.46 15.00
CA THR A 244 -19.74 10.92 14.08
C THR A 244 -18.53 11.46 14.83
N GLN A 245 -18.77 12.35 15.78
CA GLN A 245 -17.73 12.97 16.60
C GLN A 245 -17.06 11.94 17.52
N TYR A 246 -17.83 11.01 18.09
CA TYR A 246 -17.31 9.91 18.91
C TYR A 246 -16.37 8.99 18.11
N VAL A 247 -16.79 8.57 16.92
CA VAL A 247 -15.98 7.75 16.03
C VAL A 247 -14.71 8.48 15.60
N LEU A 248 -14.80 9.75 15.22
CA LEU A 248 -13.64 10.55 14.86
C LEU A 248 -12.69 10.80 16.05
N ALA A 249 -13.20 10.84 17.27
CA ALA A 249 -12.38 10.99 18.49
C ALA A 249 -11.56 9.73 18.81
N MET A 250 -11.90 8.56 18.28
CA MET A 250 -11.13 7.32 18.48
C MET A 250 -9.74 7.37 17.81
N SER A 251 -9.54 8.26 16.85
CA SER A 251 -8.25 8.45 16.18
C SER A 251 -7.85 9.93 16.11
N SER A 252 -6.55 10.20 16.17
CA SER A 252 -6.06 11.57 16.04
C SER A 252 -6.12 12.06 14.59
N PRO A 253 -6.21 13.38 14.35
CA PRO A 253 -6.09 13.95 13.00
C PRO A 253 -4.81 13.54 12.27
N ARG A 254 -3.70 13.38 13.01
CA ARG A 254 -2.41 12.94 12.46
C ARG A 254 -2.47 11.49 11.94
N GLN A 255 -3.16 10.58 12.67
CA GLN A 255 -3.36 9.21 12.19
C GLN A 255 -4.20 9.17 10.92
N ARG A 256 -5.28 9.97 10.86
CA ARG A 256 -6.12 10.07 9.66
C ARG A 256 -5.36 10.61 8.45
N GLN A 257 -4.53 11.62 8.65
CA GLN A 257 -3.69 12.18 7.59
C GLN A 257 -2.65 11.18 7.08
N ARG A 258 -2.06 10.36 7.95
CA ARG A 258 -1.09 9.33 7.55
C ARG A 258 -1.70 8.25 6.67
N SER A 259 -2.98 7.94 6.83
CA SER A 259 -3.66 6.94 6.00
C SER A 259 -3.98 7.42 4.58
N GLU A 260 -3.80 8.71 4.30
CA GLU A 260 -3.97 9.24 2.96
C GLU A 260 -2.81 8.83 2.06
N MET A 261 -3.13 8.34 0.87
CA MET A 261 -2.15 7.95 -0.14
C MET A 261 -1.61 9.19 -0.85
N LEU A 262 -0.69 9.89 -0.19
CA LEU A 262 -0.09 11.12 -0.71
C LEU A 262 1.18 10.81 -1.51
N LYS A 263 1.40 11.59 -2.56
CA LYS A 263 2.63 11.57 -3.34
C LYS A 263 3.64 12.53 -2.72
N PHE A 264 4.81 12.00 -2.37
CA PHE A 264 5.92 12.77 -1.78
C PHE A 264 7.10 12.86 -2.74
N ALA A 265 7.90 13.91 -2.55
CA ALA A 265 9.22 14.02 -3.10
C ALA A 265 10.24 13.50 -2.08
N ILE A 266 10.98 12.46 -2.44
CA ILE A 266 12.07 11.91 -1.65
C ILE A 266 13.33 12.62 -2.10
N GLU A 267 13.72 13.66 -1.36
CA GLU A 267 14.96 14.38 -1.63
C GLU A 267 16.16 13.47 -1.35
N THR A 268 17.05 13.37 -2.33
CA THR A 268 18.22 12.47 -2.31
C THR A 268 19.48 13.31 -2.36
N PRO A 269 20.00 13.74 -1.20
CA PRO A 269 21.22 14.56 -1.13
C PRO A 269 22.43 13.80 -1.67
N ARG A 270 23.38 14.58 -2.22
CA ARG A 270 24.68 14.07 -2.63
C ARG A 270 25.65 14.07 -1.48
N VAL A 271 26.33 12.94 -1.27
CA VAL A 271 27.35 12.74 -0.24
C VAL A 271 28.68 12.29 -0.86
N THR A 272 29.77 12.40 -0.12
CA THR A 272 31.09 11.97 -0.59
C THR A 272 31.32 10.47 -0.39
N LYS A 273 30.67 9.88 0.60
CA LYS A 273 30.73 8.45 0.91
C LYS A 273 29.31 7.94 1.11
N LEU A 274 28.94 6.89 0.37
CA LEU A 274 27.66 6.23 0.53
C LEU A 274 27.68 5.27 1.71
N PRO A 275 26.58 5.25 2.49
CA PRO A 275 26.40 4.24 3.53
C PRO A 275 26.24 2.84 2.90
N SER A 276 26.74 1.83 3.59
CA SER A 276 26.56 0.42 3.25
C SER A 276 25.74 -0.33 4.28
N HIS A 277 25.72 0.16 5.51
CA HIS A 277 24.99 -0.42 6.63
C HIS A 277 23.90 0.53 7.12
N PRO A 278 22.77 0.01 7.67
CA PRO A 278 21.69 0.86 8.18
C PRO A 278 22.12 1.85 9.27
N ASP A 279 23.09 1.48 10.10
CA ASP A 279 23.58 2.30 11.21
C ASP A 279 24.63 3.35 10.81
N ASP A 280 25.03 3.42 9.55
CA ASP A 280 26.03 4.36 9.07
C ASP A 280 25.56 5.81 9.30
N GLY A 281 26.49 6.64 9.81
CA GLY A 281 26.17 8.02 10.22
C GLY A 281 25.75 8.94 9.07
N GLU A 282 26.11 8.61 7.84
CA GLU A 282 25.77 9.34 6.62
C GLU A 282 24.26 9.46 6.41
N TRP A 283 23.46 8.50 6.89
CA TRP A 283 21.99 8.54 6.80
C TRP A 283 21.34 9.75 7.49
N ARG A 284 22.06 10.41 8.41
CA ARG A 284 21.58 11.64 9.05
C ARG A 284 21.44 12.82 8.07
N THR A 285 22.11 12.74 6.91
CA THR A 285 22.02 13.76 5.85
C THR A 285 20.71 13.66 5.07
N ALA A 286 20.09 12.50 5.03
CA ALA A 286 18.82 12.28 4.34
C ALA A 286 17.63 12.48 5.29
N SER A 287 16.67 13.31 4.91
CA SER A 287 15.41 13.45 5.63
C SER A 287 14.57 12.18 5.50
N PRO A 288 14.10 11.58 6.61
CA PRO A 288 13.22 10.43 6.55
C PRO A 288 11.84 10.84 6.03
N ILE A 289 11.27 10.04 5.15
CA ILE A 289 9.89 10.17 4.68
C ILE A 289 9.13 8.93 5.07
N ASN A 290 8.05 9.09 5.83
CA ASN A 290 7.17 8.01 6.20
C ASN A 290 6.06 7.88 5.17
N LEU A 291 5.96 6.71 4.54
CA LEU A 291 5.02 6.41 3.47
C LEU A 291 4.00 5.38 3.95
N HIS A 292 2.72 5.64 3.66
CA HIS A 292 1.66 4.67 3.91
C HIS A 292 1.72 3.53 2.91
N LEU A 293 1.58 2.31 3.42
CA LEU A 293 1.54 1.07 2.66
C LEU A 293 0.09 0.58 2.50
N MET A 294 -0.32 0.34 1.26
CA MET A 294 -1.59 -0.26 0.91
C MET A 294 -1.46 -1.77 0.87
N PRO A 295 -2.23 -2.54 1.66
CA PRO A 295 -2.24 -3.98 1.52
C PRO A 295 -2.96 -4.37 0.22
N LEU A 296 -2.36 -5.20 -0.60
CA LEU A 296 -3.06 -5.78 -1.75
C LEU A 296 -4.06 -6.84 -1.31
N TRP A 297 -3.80 -7.49 -0.18
CA TRP A 297 -4.73 -8.37 0.50
C TRP A 297 -4.99 -7.86 1.92
N TRP A 298 -6.18 -7.37 2.17
CA TRP A 298 -6.55 -6.81 3.47
C TRP A 298 -6.46 -7.85 4.59
N ARG A 299 -5.82 -7.45 5.68
CA ARG A 299 -5.85 -8.07 7.01
C ARG A 299 -5.73 -6.96 8.08
N ASP A 300 -6.17 -7.26 9.29
CA ASP A 300 -6.14 -6.27 10.38
C ASP A 300 -4.72 -6.04 10.89
N ASP A 301 -3.92 -7.11 10.88
CA ASP A 301 -2.54 -7.13 11.33
C ASP A 301 -1.62 -7.13 10.10
N ARG A 302 -1.13 -5.97 9.73
CA ARG A 302 -0.33 -5.72 8.54
C ARG A 302 0.67 -4.61 8.76
N ILE A 303 1.73 -4.62 8.00
CA ILE A 303 2.68 -3.51 7.93
C ILE A 303 2.00 -2.34 7.19
N GLU A 304 1.83 -1.21 7.88
CA GLU A 304 1.09 -0.03 7.37
C GLU A 304 1.98 1.09 6.89
N GLU A 305 3.24 1.12 7.30
CA GLU A 305 4.15 2.23 7.03
C GLU A 305 5.56 1.71 6.71
N VAL A 306 6.24 2.44 5.85
CA VAL A 306 7.67 2.29 5.62
C VAL A 306 8.33 3.66 5.64
N THR A 307 9.42 3.80 6.39
CA THR A 307 10.26 4.99 6.36
C THR A 307 11.35 4.82 5.32
N VAL A 308 11.51 5.83 4.48
CA VAL A 308 12.47 5.82 3.37
C VAL A 308 13.47 6.95 3.54
N ARG A 309 14.75 6.65 3.34
CA ARG A 309 15.83 7.62 3.13
C ARG A 309 16.59 7.27 1.86
N ALA A 310 17.10 8.26 1.16
CA ALA A 310 17.91 8.03 -0.02
C ALA A 310 19.09 9.01 -0.08
N LEU A 311 20.25 8.52 -0.54
CA LEU A 311 21.49 9.28 -0.73
C LEU A 311 22.17 8.84 -2.02
N HIS A 312 22.98 9.71 -2.62
CA HIS A 312 23.83 9.33 -3.75
C HIS A 312 25.19 10.04 -3.70
N ASP A 313 26.19 9.48 -4.38
CA ASP A 313 27.52 10.09 -4.52
C ASP A 313 27.78 10.67 -5.93
N GLY A 314 26.77 10.61 -6.79
CA GLY A 314 26.83 10.98 -8.21
C GLY A 314 27.15 9.81 -9.15
N LYS A 315 27.43 8.62 -8.60
CA LYS A 315 27.72 7.38 -9.34
C LYS A 315 26.83 6.22 -8.92
N GLU A 316 26.49 6.16 -7.63
CA GLU A 316 25.66 5.15 -7.01
C GLU A 316 24.52 5.79 -6.21
N LEU A 317 23.39 5.08 -6.12
CA LEU A 317 22.26 5.37 -5.26
C LEU A 317 22.28 4.40 -4.08
N ALA A 318 22.02 4.91 -2.88
CA ALA A 318 21.70 4.15 -1.69
C ALA A 318 20.28 4.51 -1.21
N VAL A 319 19.47 3.50 -0.92
CA VAL A 319 18.10 3.63 -0.38
C VAL A 319 17.99 2.79 0.89
N LEU A 320 17.58 3.41 1.98
CA LEU A 320 17.27 2.75 3.25
C LEU A 320 15.76 2.67 3.43
N LEU A 321 15.26 1.46 3.65
CA LEU A 321 13.89 1.16 4.06
C LEU A 321 13.88 0.70 5.50
N GLU A 322 12.96 1.26 6.30
CA GLU A 322 12.78 0.89 7.70
C GLU A 322 11.29 0.66 7.97
N TRP A 323 10.94 -0.49 8.55
CA TRP A 323 9.55 -0.78 8.94
C TRP A 323 9.50 -1.60 10.22
N HIS A 324 8.42 -1.41 10.97
CA HIS A 324 8.15 -2.20 12.17
C HIS A 324 7.58 -3.57 11.76
N ASP A 325 8.13 -4.63 12.38
CA ASP A 325 7.72 -6.00 12.22
C ASP A 325 7.98 -6.73 13.54
N GLU A 326 6.95 -7.33 14.12
CA GLU A 326 7.06 -8.01 15.42
C GLU A 326 7.78 -9.35 15.31
N THR A 327 7.92 -9.90 14.10
CA THR A 327 8.51 -11.20 13.83
C THR A 327 9.74 -11.10 12.94
N HIS A 328 10.60 -12.09 13.01
CA HIS A 328 11.79 -12.21 12.17
C HIS A 328 11.68 -13.50 11.36
N ASP A 329 10.93 -13.42 10.25
CA ASP A 329 10.67 -14.57 9.39
C ASP A 329 11.72 -14.65 8.28
N HIS A 330 12.74 -15.48 8.48
CA HIS A 330 13.93 -15.58 7.62
C HIS A 330 14.21 -17.01 7.11
N THR A 331 13.18 -17.88 7.14
CA THR A 331 13.27 -19.27 6.68
C THR A 331 12.30 -19.50 5.54
N ALA A 332 12.73 -20.23 4.51
CA ALA A 332 11.89 -20.62 3.38
C ALA A 332 12.23 -22.02 2.87
N LEU A 333 12.32 -22.99 3.79
CA LEU A 333 12.70 -24.38 3.51
C LEU A 333 11.51 -25.26 3.16
N ARG A 334 10.34 -24.99 3.76
CA ARG A 334 9.10 -25.76 3.54
C ARG A 334 8.09 -24.93 2.76
N PRO A 335 7.13 -25.54 2.06
CA PRO A 335 6.08 -24.83 1.32
C PRO A 335 5.23 -23.88 2.17
N GLN A 336 5.14 -24.11 3.48
CA GLN A 336 4.44 -23.28 4.45
C GLN A 336 5.32 -22.21 5.10
N ASP A 337 6.60 -22.17 4.83
CA ASP A 337 7.50 -21.13 5.31
C ASP A 337 7.40 -19.91 4.39
N TYR A 338 7.22 -18.77 4.99
CA TYR A 338 7.19 -17.48 4.32
C TYR A 338 8.21 -16.56 4.97
N ARG A 339 8.82 -15.73 4.18
CA ARG A 339 9.91 -14.85 4.60
C ARG A 339 9.55 -13.39 4.47
N ASP A 340 10.15 -12.58 5.32
CA ASP A 340 10.08 -11.14 5.16
C ASP A 340 10.88 -10.69 3.94
N ALA A 341 10.38 -9.67 3.27
CA ALA A 341 11.06 -9.12 2.11
C ALA A 341 10.70 -7.64 1.89
N ALA A 342 11.55 -6.95 1.17
CA ALA A 342 11.31 -5.58 0.75
C ALA A 342 11.75 -5.38 -0.70
N ALA A 343 11.11 -4.43 -1.38
CA ALA A 343 11.49 -4.06 -2.74
C ALA A 343 11.39 -2.55 -3.00
N VAL A 344 12.26 -2.09 -3.87
CA VAL A 344 12.25 -0.75 -4.47
C VAL A 344 11.96 -0.91 -5.96
N GLN A 345 10.90 -0.31 -6.46
CA GLN A 345 10.48 -0.37 -7.85
C GLN A 345 10.68 0.99 -8.53
N PHE A 346 11.30 1.00 -9.69
CA PHE A 346 11.52 2.19 -10.52
C PHE A 346 10.75 2.08 -11.83
N ALA A 347 10.08 3.16 -12.24
CA ALA A 347 9.58 3.26 -13.60
C ALA A 347 10.73 3.57 -14.57
N LEU A 348 10.72 2.92 -15.74
CA LEU A 348 11.73 3.15 -16.77
C LEU A 348 11.38 4.34 -17.70
N ALA A 349 10.16 4.87 -17.57
CA ALA A 349 9.67 6.04 -18.27
C ALA A 349 9.21 7.12 -17.28
N PRO A 350 9.23 8.42 -17.67
CA PRO A 350 8.77 9.51 -16.81
C PRO A 350 7.29 9.41 -16.42
N ASP A 351 6.45 8.86 -17.31
CA ASP A 351 5.05 8.54 -17.03
C ASP A 351 4.99 7.10 -16.54
N PRO A 352 4.87 6.88 -15.22
CA PRO A 352 4.92 5.54 -14.66
C PRO A 352 3.67 4.74 -15.02
N PRO A 353 3.80 3.42 -15.22
CA PRO A 353 2.64 2.56 -15.38
C PRO A 353 1.77 2.57 -14.15
N PHE A 354 0.60 1.94 -14.24
CA PHE A 354 -0.19 1.64 -13.04
C PHE A 354 0.72 1.00 -11.97
N PHE A 355 0.52 1.33 -10.68
CA PHE A 355 1.46 1.09 -9.58
C PHE A 355 1.91 -0.37 -9.40
N GLY A 356 1.21 -1.35 -9.95
CA GLY A 356 1.58 -2.76 -9.81
C GLY A 356 2.54 -3.20 -10.90
N MET A 357 3.74 -3.57 -10.62
CA MET A 357 4.69 -4.34 -11.43
C MET A 357 4.73 -4.04 -12.95
N GLY A 358 4.44 -2.80 -13.37
CA GLY A 358 4.42 -2.41 -14.78
C GLY A 358 3.12 -2.76 -15.52
N SER A 359 3.12 -2.53 -16.82
CA SER A 359 2.04 -2.87 -17.74
C SER A 359 2.62 -3.23 -19.11
N PRO A 360 1.87 -3.86 -20.03
CA PRO A 360 2.34 -4.15 -21.37
C PRO A 360 2.92 -2.91 -22.06
N GLY A 361 4.18 -2.98 -22.47
CA GLY A 361 4.91 -1.86 -23.07
C GLY A 361 5.49 -0.83 -22.08
N GLN A 362 5.22 -0.94 -20.80
CA GLN A 362 5.75 -0.07 -19.75
C GLN A 362 6.42 -0.91 -18.66
N SER A 363 7.70 -1.19 -18.86
CA SER A 363 8.50 -1.99 -17.93
C SER A 363 8.86 -1.20 -16.66
N VAL A 364 9.08 -1.94 -15.59
CA VAL A 364 9.63 -1.46 -14.32
C VAL A 364 10.88 -2.26 -13.96
N ASN A 365 11.84 -1.61 -13.29
CA ASN A 365 12.97 -2.27 -12.66
C ASN A 365 12.69 -2.43 -11.17
N ILE A 366 12.98 -3.58 -10.60
CA ILE A 366 12.68 -3.92 -9.21
C ILE A 366 13.94 -4.44 -8.53
N TRP A 367 14.35 -3.79 -7.44
CA TRP A 367 15.38 -4.25 -6.53
C TRP A 367 14.70 -4.94 -5.36
N MET A 368 14.98 -6.21 -5.15
CA MET A 368 14.29 -7.01 -4.13
C MET A 368 15.29 -7.63 -3.16
N TRP A 369 15.09 -7.43 -1.89
CA TRP A 369 15.79 -8.08 -0.78
C TRP A 369 14.87 -9.10 -0.11
N LYS A 370 15.46 -10.19 0.40
CA LYS A 370 14.74 -11.26 1.10
C LYS A 370 15.54 -11.71 2.32
N SER A 371 14.84 -11.87 3.44
CA SER A 371 15.44 -12.21 4.75
C SER A 371 16.09 -13.58 4.78
N ASP A 372 15.52 -14.60 4.12
CA ASP A 372 16.11 -15.93 4.00
C ASP A 372 17.46 -15.89 3.29
N ARG A 373 17.60 -15.06 2.27
CA ARG A 373 18.86 -14.89 1.56
C ARG A 373 19.89 -14.10 2.35
N GLN A 374 19.45 -13.18 3.20
CA GLN A 374 20.32 -12.52 4.15
C GLN A 374 20.85 -13.52 5.18
N ALA A 375 20.00 -14.43 5.68
CA ALA A 375 20.40 -15.50 6.57
C ALA A 375 21.41 -16.45 5.92
N ASP A 376 21.22 -16.82 4.65
CA ASP A 376 22.13 -17.66 3.87
C ASP A 376 23.55 -17.07 3.72
N LEU A 377 23.72 -15.76 3.86
CA LEU A 377 25.05 -15.14 3.84
C LEU A 377 25.87 -15.46 5.10
N VAL A 378 25.19 -15.80 6.18
CA VAL A 378 25.81 -16.19 7.46
C VAL A 378 25.95 -17.71 7.53
N ALA A 379 24.87 -18.43 7.25
CA ALA A 379 24.82 -19.89 7.21
C ALA A 379 23.76 -20.31 6.20
N PHE A 380 24.18 -21.05 5.17
CA PHE A 380 23.25 -21.56 4.16
C PHE A 380 22.25 -22.52 4.81
N GLN A 381 20.95 -22.22 4.64
CA GLN A 381 19.86 -22.99 5.22
C GLN A 381 19.53 -24.18 4.32
N GLU A 382 19.51 -25.37 4.89
CA GLU A 382 19.20 -26.61 4.20
C GLU A 382 18.01 -27.35 4.82
N LEU A 383 17.44 -28.32 4.08
CA LEU A 383 16.24 -29.06 4.51
C LEU A 383 16.44 -29.81 5.83
N GLU A 384 17.68 -30.19 6.16
CA GLU A 384 18.03 -30.88 7.40
C GLU A 384 17.73 -30.04 8.64
N GLU A 385 17.71 -28.71 8.52
CA GLU A 385 17.31 -27.84 9.63
C GLU A 385 15.81 -27.95 9.92
N ALA A 386 14.99 -28.13 8.87
CA ALA A 386 13.56 -28.37 9.02
C ALA A 386 13.23 -29.85 9.34
N TYR A 387 14.07 -30.78 8.88
CA TYR A 387 13.87 -32.21 8.99
C TYR A 387 15.15 -32.93 9.46
N PRO A 388 15.57 -32.79 10.73
CA PRO A 388 16.85 -33.28 11.23
C PRO A 388 17.03 -34.80 11.15
N ASN A 389 15.96 -35.56 10.96
CA ASN A 389 16.00 -37.00 10.85
C ASN A 389 15.83 -37.51 9.39
N MET A 390 15.92 -36.66 8.39
CA MET A 390 15.83 -37.08 6.99
C MET A 390 17.07 -37.87 6.58
N GLY A 391 16.89 -38.84 5.67
CA GLY A 391 17.99 -39.52 5.01
C GLY A 391 18.68 -38.57 4.00
N ILE A 392 20.00 -38.57 3.98
CA ILE A 392 20.80 -37.71 3.09
C ILE A 392 21.61 -38.64 2.18
N ASP A 393 21.48 -38.45 0.85
CA ASP A 393 22.32 -39.10 -0.14
C ASP A 393 23.57 -38.22 -0.43
N SER A 394 24.72 -38.82 -0.24
CA SER A 394 26.01 -38.15 -0.52
C SER A 394 26.50 -38.50 -1.92
N TYR A 395 26.84 -37.49 -2.68
CA TYR A 395 27.41 -37.63 -4.03
C TYR A 395 28.89 -37.23 -3.99
N PRO A 396 29.80 -38.17 -3.77
CA PRO A 396 31.24 -37.85 -3.54
C PRO A 396 31.90 -37.12 -4.71
N ASN A 397 31.33 -37.23 -5.92
CA ASN A 397 31.86 -36.54 -7.09
C ASN A 397 31.63 -35.01 -7.07
N THR A 398 30.77 -34.51 -6.20
CA THR A 398 30.51 -33.09 -6.06
C THR A 398 31.40 -32.40 -5.04
N LEU A 399 32.18 -33.19 -4.29
CA LEU A 399 33.08 -32.71 -3.25
C LEU A 399 34.53 -32.87 -3.71
N ARG A 400 35.37 -31.85 -3.57
CA ARG A 400 36.81 -31.91 -3.83
C ARG A 400 37.56 -32.64 -2.76
N SER A 401 37.01 -32.75 -1.56
CA SER A 401 37.61 -33.49 -0.43
C SER A 401 36.66 -34.59 0.02
N PRO A 402 37.14 -35.82 0.24
CA PRO A 402 36.25 -36.89 0.63
C PRO A 402 35.80 -36.74 2.09
N LEU A 403 34.52 -36.59 2.28
CA LEU A 403 33.68 -37.26 3.28
C LEU A 403 34.01 -37.12 4.77
N GLU A 404 34.83 -36.20 5.23
CA GLU A 404 34.98 -35.98 6.67
C GLU A 404 33.97 -34.97 7.25
N GLN A 405 33.14 -34.38 6.40
CA GLN A 405 32.12 -33.41 6.85
C GLN A 405 30.68 -33.82 6.43
N PRO A 406 29.73 -33.66 7.32
CA PRO A 406 28.32 -33.86 6.96
C PRO A 406 27.91 -32.89 5.83
N MET A 407 27.03 -33.36 4.95
CA MET A 407 26.57 -32.71 3.73
C MET A 407 26.08 -31.25 3.89
N ARG A 408 25.84 -30.79 5.10
CA ARG A 408 25.42 -29.41 5.41
C ARG A 408 26.27 -28.30 4.78
N HIS A 409 27.48 -28.63 4.33
CA HIS A 409 28.40 -27.68 3.71
C HIS A 409 28.91 -28.14 2.35
N ALA A 410 28.21 -29.11 1.74
CA ALA A 410 28.61 -29.65 0.44
C ALA A 410 28.64 -28.61 -0.68
N LEU A 411 27.84 -27.54 -0.55
CA LEU A 411 27.76 -26.43 -1.49
C LEU A 411 28.70 -25.27 -1.10
N THR A 412 29.82 -25.56 -0.50
CA THR A 412 30.88 -24.58 -0.26
C THR A 412 31.67 -24.25 -1.54
N LEU A 413 32.54 -23.26 -1.48
CA LEU A 413 33.45 -22.93 -2.60
C LEU A 413 34.31 -24.11 -3.08
N GLU A 414 34.48 -25.16 -2.26
CA GLU A 414 35.22 -26.38 -2.58
C GLU A 414 34.39 -27.42 -3.33
N SER A 415 33.07 -27.29 -3.36
CA SER A 415 32.15 -28.14 -4.12
C SER A 415 32.05 -27.68 -5.58
N ASP A 416 31.63 -28.60 -6.45
CA ASP A 416 31.28 -28.26 -7.84
C ASP A 416 29.82 -27.82 -7.92
N PRO A 417 29.52 -26.51 -8.01
CA PRO A 417 28.15 -26.00 -8.02
C PRO A 417 27.39 -26.40 -9.29
N SER A 418 28.06 -26.93 -10.33
CA SER A 418 27.39 -27.38 -11.56
C SER A 418 26.44 -28.58 -11.30
N PHE A 419 26.64 -29.28 -10.20
CA PHE A 419 25.73 -30.35 -9.77
C PHE A 419 24.34 -29.82 -9.37
N VAL A 420 24.23 -28.59 -8.88
CA VAL A 420 22.95 -27.96 -8.58
C VAL A 420 22.28 -27.59 -9.89
N THR A 421 21.29 -28.38 -10.31
CA THR A 421 20.65 -28.26 -11.64
C THR A 421 20.09 -26.87 -11.93
N GLY A 422 19.45 -26.23 -10.94
CA GLY A 422 18.96 -24.86 -11.07
C GLY A 422 20.07 -23.85 -11.31
N TRP A 423 21.18 -23.96 -10.58
CA TRP A 423 22.38 -23.12 -10.74
C TRP A 423 23.07 -23.37 -12.09
N GLY A 424 23.27 -24.63 -12.47
CA GLY A 424 23.80 -25.01 -13.77
C GLY A 424 22.98 -24.50 -14.95
N ALA A 425 21.66 -24.38 -14.77
CA ALA A 425 20.74 -23.79 -15.74
C ALA A 425 20.71 -22.24 -15.72
N GLY A 426 21.52 -21.61 -14.87
CA GLY A 426 21.56 -20.14 -14.77
C GLY A 426 20.48 -19.52 -13.89
N ASN A 427 19.78 -20.31 -13.06
CA ASN A 427 18.81 -19.79 -12.11
C ASN A 427 19.52 -19.13 -10.93
N ILE A 428 19.46 -17.81 -10.84
CA ILE A 428 20.11 -17.04 -9.76
C ILE A 428 19.54 -17.34 -8.37
N VAL A 429 18.32 -17.85 -8.29
CA VAL A 429 17.68 -18.25 -7.02
C VAL A 429 18.37 -19.45 -6.39
N SER A 430 18.93 -20.31 -7.23
CA SER A 430 19.62 -21.54 -6.80
C SER A 430 21.12 -21.35 -6.58
N ASP A 431 21.61 -20.10 -6.42
CA ASP A 431 23.03 -19.82 -6.21
C ASP A 431 23.48 -20.20 -4.80
N PRO A 432 24.22 -21.32 -4.64
CA PRO A 432 24.71 -21.73 -3.32
C PRO A 432 25.90 -20.90 -2.84
N THR A 433 26.47 -20.09 -3.72
CA THR A 433 27.67 -19.27 -3.45
C THR A 433 27.35 -17.78 -3.40
N ARG A 434 26.07 -17.43 -3.21
CA ARG A 434 25.65 -16.04 -3.20
C ARG A 434 26.39 -15.23 -2.13
N LYS A 435 26.68 -13.99 -2.47
CA LYS A 435 27.33 -13.01 -1.59
C LYS A 435 26.45 -11.78 -1.34
N ASN A 436 25.19 -11.86 -1.69
CA ASN A 436 24.29 -10.73 -1.68
C ASN A 436 22.84 -11.23 -1.52
N ALA A 437 22.07 -10.57 -0.67
CA ALA A 437 20.66 -10.89 -0.40
C ALA A 437 19.67 -10.27 -1.40
N ALA A 438 20.15 -9.42 -2.32
CA ALA A 438 19.31 -8.74 -3.30
C ALA A 438 19.22 -9.45 -4.65
N GLU A 439 18.20 -9.10 -5.38
CA GLU A 439 17.97 -9.45 -6.78
C GLU A 439 17.61 -8.20 -7.58
N ASP A 440 18.16 -8.08 -8.79
CA ASP A 440 17.77 -7.09 -9.78
C ASP A 440 16.80 -7.74 -10.78
N LEU A 441 15.58 -7.24 -10.80
CA LEU A 441 14.45 -7.86 -11.49
C LEU A 441 13.77 -6.83 -12.39
N GLN A 442 12.96 -7.33 -13.33
CA GLN A 442 12.06 -6.50 -14.14
C GLN A 442 10.68 -7.13 -14.28
N ALA A 443 9.69 -6.30 -14.56
CA ALA A 443 8.33 -6.74 -14.86
C ALA A 443 7.65 -5.81 -15.88
N GLN A 444 6.67 -6.36 -16.62
CA GLN A 444 5.81 -5.66 -17.58
C GLN A 444 4.33 -5.98 -17.31
N GLY A 445 3.96 -6.09 -16.05
CA GLY A 445 2.65 -6.50 -15.58
C GLY A 445 2.73 -7.68 -14.64
N GLN A 446 1.58 -8.06 -14.11
CA GLN A 446 1.49 -9.19 -13.17
C GLN A 446 1.83 -10.51 -13.86
N GLY A 447 2.54 -11.38 -13.13
CA GLY A 447 2.99 -12.67 -13.66
C GLY A 447 4.16 -12.61 -14.63
N THR A 448 4.74 -11.43 -14.88
CA THR A 448 5.85 -11.24 -15.83
C THR A 448 7.19 -10.97 -15.14
N LEU A 449 7.25 -11.10 -13.81
CA LEU A 449 8.47 -10.89 -13.06
C LEU A 449 9.57 -11.84 -13.52
N LYS A 450 10.70 -11.30 -13.94
CA LYS A 450 11.90 -12.06 -14.29
C LYS A 450 13.15 -11.40 -13.73
N ALA A 451 14.14 -12.21 -13.38
CA ALA A 451 15.45 -11.73 -12.99
C ALA A 451 16.23 -11.23 -14.21
N HIS A 452 17.02 -10.18 -14.00
CA HIS A 452 18.07 -9.84 -14.96
C HIS A 452 19.07 -11.01 -15.10
N PRO A 453 19.77 -11.13 -16.23
CA PRO A 453 20.81 -12.13 -16.38
C PRO A 453 21.83 -12.09 -15.24
N ARG A 454 22.41 -13.24 -14.89
CA ARG A 454 23.35 -13.38 -13.77
C ARG A 454 24.45 -12.32 -13.75
N PHE A 455 25.01 -11.99 -14.91
CA PHE A 455 26.10 -11.01 -15.02
C PHE A 455 25.64 -9.54 -14.92
N ASP A 456 24.33 -9.31 -14.98
CA ASP A 456 23.68 -8.00 -14.87
C ASP A 456 23.06 -7.79 -13.49
N GLN A 457 23.27 -8.72 -12.54
CA GLN A 457 22.85 -8.60 -11.14
C GLN A 457 23.79 -7.65 -10.40
N GLU A 458 23.43 -6.36 -10.31
CA GLU A 458 24.29 -5.32 -9.73
C GLU A 458 23.74 -4.70 -8.44
N VAL A 459 22.50 -5.00 -8.09
CA VAL A 459 21.91 -4.53 -6.84
C VAL A 459 22.55 -5.26 -5.67
N VAL A 460 23.04 -4.51 -4.71
CA VAL A 460 23.50 -5.03 -3.42
C VAL A 460 22.52 -4.59 -2.35
N ALA A 461 22.16 -5.49 -1.43
CA ALA A 461 21.37 -5.10 -0.26
C ALA A 461 21.87 -5.80 1.00
N GLU A 462 21.78 -5.06 2.09
CA GLU A 462 22.05 -5.54 3.44
C GLU A 462 20.85 -5.22 4.33
N GLY A 463 20.31 -6.24 5.00
CA GLY A 463 19.18 -6.11 5.92
C GLY A 463 19.59 -6.50 7.34
N VAL A 464 19.13 -5.71 8.30
CA VAL A 464 19.31 -5.95 9.73
C VAL A 464 17.94 -5.94 10.40
N TYR A 465 17.67 -6.95 11.24
CA TYR A 465 16.51 -6.98 12.11
C TYR A 465 16.92 -6.68 13.54
N GLN A 466 16.38 -5.60 14.10
CA GLN A 466 16.65 -5.20 15.48
C GLN A 466 15.46 -4.44 16.08
N SER A 467 15.21 -4.64 17.36
CA SER A 467 14.15 -3.93 18.10
C SER A 467 12.77 -3.99 17.39
N ASN A 468 12.38 -5.18 16.93
CA ASN A 468 11.15 -5.44 16.18
C ASN A 468 11.01 -4.56 14.93
N SER A 469 12.09 -4.35 14.23
CA SER A 469 12.09 -3.57 13.00
C SER A 469 13.16 -4.07 12.03
N TYR A 470 12.83 -4.03 10.77
CA TYR A 470 13.81 -4.21 9.70
C TYR A 470 14.38 -2.88 9.24
N HIS A 471 15.66 -2.92 8.90
CA HIS A 471 16.42 -1.83 8.30
C HIS A 471 17.17 -2.41 7.11
N VAL A 472 16.79 -2.04 5.89
CA VAL A 472 17.35 -2.63 4.67
C VAL A 472 17.93 -1.55 3.77
N VAL A 473 19.21 -1.63 3.49
CA VAL A 473 19.94 -0.74 2.58
C VAL A 473 20.05 -1.42 1.22
N PHE A 474 19.59 -0.75 0.18
CA PHE A 474 19.81 -1.11 -1.22
C PHE A 474 20.83 -0.18 -1.84
N ARG A 475 21.74 -0.71 -2.66
CA ARG A 475 22.72 0.08 -3.42
C ARG A 475 22.87 -0.43 -4.84
N ARG A 476 23.02 0.49 -5.78
CA ARG A 476 23.40 0.18 -7.17
C ARG A 476 23.97 1.40 -7.88
N THR A 477 24.84 1.14 -8.85
CA THR A 477 25.37 2.18 -9.74
C THR A 477 24.25 2.86 -10.54
N PHE A 478 24.44 4.13 -10.88
CA PHE A 478 23.50 4.93 -11.67
C PHE A 478 23.27 4.35 -13.07
N LYS A 479 24.32 3.80 -13.66
CA LYS A 479 24.26 3.18 -14.99
C LYS A 479 24.33 1.67 -14.84
N PRO A 480 23.27 0.92 -15.15
CA PRO A 480 23.29 -0.54 -15.13
C PRO A 480 24.21 -1.08 -16.23
N LYS A 481 24.77 -2.28 -16.04
CA LYS A 481 25.50 -3.01 -17.08
C LYS A 481 24.56 -3.50 -18.17
N GLY A 482 23.41 -4.01 -17.77
CA GLY A 482 22.36 -4.46 -18.67
C GLY A 482 21.54 -3.32 -19.27
N LYS A 483 20.72 -3.65 -20.27
CA LYS A 483 19.86 -2.68 -20.96
C LYS A 483 18.53 -2.42 -20.25
N GLU A 484 18.18 -3.23 -19.28
CA GLU A 484 16.83 -3.32 -18.69
C GLU A 484 16.69 -2.63 -17.32
N GLY A 485 17.78 -2.13 -16.75
CA GLY A 485 17.80 -1.42 -15.46
C GLY A 485 17.50 0.07 -15.59
N VAL A 486 16.99 0.68 -14.51
CA VAL A 486 16.78 2.12 -14.44
C VAL A 486 18.12 2.86 -14.57
N VAL A 487 18.16 3.88 -15.43
CA VAL A 487 19.31 4.78 -15.58
C VAL A 487 19.05 6.02 -14.74
N LEU A 488 19.93 6.27 -13.77
CA LEU A 488 19.87 7.43 -12.88
C LEU A 488 20.87 8.50 -13.33
N LYS A 489 20.59 9.75 -12.97
CA LYS A 489 21.48 10.90 -13.25
C LYS A 489 21.33 11.93 -12.14
N PRO A 490 22.40 12.63 -11.74
CA PRO A 490 22.28 13.79 -10.86
C PRO A 490 21.30 14.82 -11.43
N GLY A 491 20.49 15.44 -10.59
CA GLY A 491 19.45 16.40 -10.97
C GLY A 491 18.17 15.79 -11.58
N ALA A 492 18.10 14.47 -11.74
CA ALA A 492 16.90 13.82 -12.27
C ALA A 492 15.84 13.56 -11.18
N THR A 493 14.58 13.55 -11.60
CA THR A 493 13.45 13.03 -10.83
C THR A 493 12.99 11.72 -11.46
N VAL A 494 12.90 10.65 -10.65
CA VAL A 494 12.54 9.30 -11.10
C VAL A 494 11.35 8.80 -10.28
N PRO A 495 10.29 8.28 -10.91
CA PRO A 495 9.20 7.64 -10.20
C PRO A 495 9.69 6.36 -9.50
N VAL A 496 9.39 6.25 -8.19
CA VAL A 496 9.78 5.13 -7.34
C VAL A 496 8.60 4.66 -6.50
N ALA A 497 8.50 3.36 -6.23
CA ALA A 497 7.51 2.77 -5.34
C ALA A 497 8.16 1.69 -4.47
N PHE A 498 7.53 1.37 -3.34
CA PHE A 498 8.08 0.44 -2.36
C PHE A 498 7.08 -0.65 -2.04
N ALA A 499 7.59 -1.82 -1.68
CA ALA A 499 6.78 -2.96 -1.26
C ALA A 499 7.45 -3.67 -0.08
N VAL A 500 6.60 -4.20 0.83
CA VAL A 500 7.01 -5.00 1.98
C VAL A 500 6.15 -6.25 2.06
N TRP A 501 6.77 -7.38 2.37
CA TRP A 501 6.13 -8.67 2.65
C TRP A 501 6.39 -9.07 4.09
N ASP A 502 5.37 -9.59 4.74
CA ASP A 502 5.35 -10.05 6.12
C ASP A 502 5.18 -11.57 6.13
N GLY A 503 6.26 -12.27 6.46
CA GLY A 503 6.31 -13.73 6.44
C GLY A 503 5.37 -14.37 7.44
N SER A 504 5.20 -13.79 8.63
CA SER A 504 4.33 -14.31 9.70
C SER A 504 2.87 -14.45 9.25
N HIS A 505 2.45 -13.63 8.29
CA HIS A 505 1.10 -13.63 7.73
C HIS A 505 1.00 -14.31 6.37
N GLY A 506 2.04 -15.02 5.96
CA GLY A 506 2.06 -15.78 4.70
C GLY A 506 2.09 -14.89 3.46
N ASP A 507 2.72 -13.73 3.54
CA ASP A 507 2.91 -12.86 2.39
C ASP A 507 3.91 -13.47 1.42
N ARG A 508 3.53 -13.49 0.16
CA ARG A 508 4.37 -13.87 -0.98
C ARG A 508 3.77 -13.35 -2.29
N ASP A 509 4.56 -13.22 -3.32
CA ASP A 509 4.12 -12.83 -4.67
C ASP A 509 3.25 -11.57 -4.67
N GLY A 510 1.95 -11.72 -4.94
CA GLY A 510 0.97 -10.63 -4.94
C GLY A 510 0.44 -10.24 -3.56
N LYS A 511 0.59 -11.09 -2.53
CA LYS A 511 0.25 -10.72 -1.15
C LYS A 511 1.39 -9.92 -0.57
N LYS A 512 1.19 -8.61 -0.45
CA LYS A 512 2.16 -7.64 0.05
C LYS A 512 1.49 -6.31 0.33
N SER A 513 2.18 -5.44 1.03
CA SER A 513 1.82 -4.04 1.20
C SER A 513 2.68 -3.17 0.29
N VAL A 514 2.08 -2.19 -0.41
CA VAL A 514 2.76 -1.36 -1.42
C VAL A 514 2.46 0.12 -1.26
N THR A 515 3.37 0.99 -1.69
CA THR A 515 3.09 2.42 -1.85
C THR A 515 2.50 2.72 -3.23
N ILE A 516 1.87 3.87 -3.38
CA ILE A 516 1.73 4.49 -4.71
C ILE A 516 3.09 5.02 -5.18
N TRP A 517 3.17 5.44 -6.46
CA TRP A 517 4.37 6.07 -6.99
C TRP A 517 4.72 7.36 -6.25
N GLN A 518 5.97 7.46 -5.84
CA GLN A 518 6.62 8.62 -5.24
C GLN A 518 7.61 9.24 -6.25
N GLU A 519 8.20 10.37 -5.93
CA GLU A 519 9.24 11.02 -6.73
C GLU A 519 10.58 10.96 -6.01
N LEU A 520 11.55 10.24 -6.58
CA LEU A 520 12.93 10.27 -6.10
C LEU A 520 13.66 11.40 -6.82
N LYS A 521 14.06 12.44 -6.07
CA LYS A 521 14.74 13.63 -6.60
C LYS A 521 16.22 13.59 -6.26
N LEU A 522 17.05 13.29 -7.24
CA LEU A 522 18.50 13.27 -7.06
C LEU A 522 19.06 14.69 -7.12
N ALA A 523 19.80 15.11 -6.09
CA ALA A 523 20.51 16.39 -6.11
C ALA A 523 21.51 16.44 -7.28
N PRO A 524 21.87 17.63 -7.77
CA PRO A 524 22.86 17.83 -8.85
C PRO A 524 24.24 17.28 -8.54
#